data_d305dd72ff7b4a3bb88a76701da8b8ff
#
_entry.id   d305dd72ff7b4a3bb88a76701da8b8ff
#
_cell.length_a   1.000
_cell.length_b   1.000
_cell.length_c   1.000
_cell.angle_alpha   90.00
_cell.angle_beta   90.00
_cell.angle_gamma   90.00
#
_symmetry.space_group_name_H-M   'P 1'
#
loop_
_entity.id
_entity.type
_entity.pdbx_description
1 polymer ?
#
loop_
_entity_poly.entity_id
_entity_poly.type
_entity_poly.pdbx_seq_one_letter_code
_entity_poly.pdbx_strand_id
1 'polypeptide(L)'
;MVPEVSDTIPPNISDDPRDSLSERNNFWDIATGRESVQGLSLAMPADSLFIYGEVLQDKNVREADYAEYMGVTASNYGHALRHVLSEGNYFADSLAQWMNPAPPARLVTWVESHDTYANEHESADLEDDQIRQGYVFLVARQYGTPLFFSRPMGSTRQNYWGNNRIGARGNDEFFNPEVVAANHFRHAMHGQSEQISATDNGAVIAVERGNKGIILINISDEPQQVNLPTSLAKGTYTDNVHGLGFNVSDGLISGTILSMSSCIIYGN
;
A
#
# COMPACT_ATOMS: atom_id res chain seq x y z
N MET A 1 -11.59 -14.03 -9.13
CA MET A 1 -12.82 -13.38 -8.65
C MET A 1 -12.75 -13.46 -7.13
N VAL A 2 -12.56 -12.35 -6.46
CA VAL A 2 -12.55 -12.31 -4.99
C VAL A 2 -14.01 -12.37 -4.56
N PRO A 3 -14.41 -13.29 -3.66
CA PRO A 3 -15.78 -13.30 -3.19
C PRO A 3 -16.08 -12.01 -2.42
N GLU A 4 -17.18 -11.36 -2.77
CA GLU A 4 -17.72 -10.27 -2.00
C GLU A 4 -18.12 -10.83 -0.62
N VAL A 5 -17.53 -10.29 0.43
CA VAL A 5 -17.74 -10.80 1.78
C VAL A 5 -18.81 -9.97 2.44
N SER A 6 -19.85 -10.62 2.96
CA SER A 6 -20.94 -9.93 3.64
C SER A 6 -20.47 -9.27 4.93
N ASP A 7 -20.80 -7.99 5.09
CA ASP A 7 -20.38 -7.13 6.21
C ASP A 7 -20.92 -7.56 7.59
N THR A 8 -21.92 -8.44 7.60
CA THR A 8 -22.67 -8.74 8.82
C THR A 8 -22.41 -10.14 9.36
N ILE A 9 -21.67 -10.97 8.62
CA ILE A 9 -21.48 -12.38 8.97
C ILE A 9 -19.99 -12.65 9.24
N PRO A 10 -19.63 -13.13 10.44
CA PRO A 10 -18.28 -13.57 10.73
C PRO A 10 -17.82 -14.66 9.76
N PRO A 11 -16.51 -14.73 9.43
CA PRO A 11 -16.02 -15.66 8.43
C PRO A 11 -16.20 -17.15 8.76
N ASN A 12 -16.49 -17.47 9.99
CA ASN A 12 -16.78 -18.83 10.46
C ASN A 12 -18.27 -19.16 10.55
N ILE A 13 -19.14 -18.27 10.04
CA ILE A 13 -20.60 -18.48 10.02
C ILE A 13 -21.04 -18.36 8.55
N SER A 14 -21.85 -19.31 8.10
CA SER A 14 -22.45 -19.27 6.77
C SER A 14 -23.53 -18.21 6.66
N ASP A 15 -23.62 -17.55 5.51
CA ASP A 15 -24.79 -16.78 5.10
C ASP A 15 -25.90 -17.66 4.50
N ASP A 16 -25.69 -18.99 4.40
CA ASP A 16 -26.72 -19.95 4.01
C ASP A 16 -27.75 -20.09 5.14
N PRO A 17 -29.01 -19.68 4.93
CA PRO A 17 -30.04 -19.72 5.98
C PRO A 17 -30.40 -21.13 6.44
N ARG A 18 -29.87 -22.18 5.81
CA ARG A 18 -30.03 -23.58 6.22
C ARG A 18 -29.02 -24.01 7.28
N ASP A 19 -27.93 -23.24 7.44
CA ASP A 19 -26.95 -23.55 8.46
C ASP A 19 -27.45 -23.20 9.84
N SER A 20 -27.22 -24.09 10.80
CA SER A 20 -27.47 -23.81 12.19
C SER A 20 -26.47 -22.79 12.73
N LEU A 21 -26.92 -21.77 13.42
CA LEU A 21 -26.04 -20.82 14.10
C LEU A 21 -25.18 -21.47 15.21
N SER A 22 -25.49 -22.70 15.60
CA SER A 22 -24.72 -23.48 16.55
C SER A 22 -23.63 -24.34 15.90
N GLU A 23 -23.64 -24.47 14.59
CA GLU A 23 -22.66 -25.26 13.84
C GLU A 23 -21.64 -24.34 13.18
N ARG A 24 -20.36 -24.69 13.32
CA ARG A 24 -19.29 -23.98 12.65
C ARG A 24 -19.42 -24.18 11.14
N ASN A 25 -19.51 -23.11 10.41
CA ASN A 25 -19.40 -23.13 8.97
C ASN A 25 -17.92 -23.30 8.58
N ASN A 26 -17.63 -24.29 7.73
CA ASN A 26 -16.29 -24.58 7.25
C ASN A 26 -16.01 -23.98 5.85
N PHE A 27 -16.85 -23.06 5.36
CA PHE A 27 -16.69 -22.48 4.04
C PHE A 27 -15.29 -21.87 3.84
N TRP A 28 -14.83 -21.05 4.79
CA TRP A 28 -13.53 -20.42 4.71
C TRP A 28 -12.37 -21.42 4.86
N ASP A 29 -12.53 -22.42 5.70
CA ASP A 29 -11.52 -23.49 5.83
C ASP A 29 -11.37 -24.26 4.50
N ILE A 30 -12.47 -24.52 3.81
CA ILE A 30 -12.46 -25.16 2.47
C ILE A 30 -11.90 -24.18 1.44
N ALA A 31 -12.41 -22.94 1.38
CA ALA A 31 -12.03 -21.94 0.38
C ALA A 31 -10.55 -21.56 0.46
N THR A 32 -9.98 -21.55 1.67
CA THR A 32 -8.55 -21.30 1.90
C THR A 32 -7.70 -22.57 1.99
N GLY A 33 -8.31 -23.73 1.79
CA GLY A 33 -7.62 -25.01 1.73
C GLY A 33 -7.16 -25.58 3.06
N ARG A 34 -7.74 -25.13 4.18
CA ARG A 34 -7.48 -25.70 5.51
C ARG A 34 -8.24 -27.01 5.74
N GLU A 35 -9.38 -27.17 5.08
CA GLU A 35 -10.14 -28.42 5.04
C GLU A 35 -10.30 -28.92 3.61
N SER A 36 -10.28 -30.24 3.43
CA SER A 36 -10.54 -30.88 2.15
C SER A 36 -12.03 -31.13 1.96
N VAL A 37 -12.53 -30.92 0.76
CA VAL A 37 -13.85 -31.42 0.35
C VAL A 37 -13.71 -32.86 -0.05
N GLN A 38 -14.67 -33.72 0.33
CA GLN A 38 -14.63 -35.17 0.04
C GLN A 38 -14.41 -35.42 -1.47
N GLY A 39 -13.34 -36.13 -1.78
CA GLY A 39 -12.96 -36.46 -3.15
C GLY A 39 -12.18 -35.40 -3.90
N LEU A 40 -11.91 -34.23 -3.28
CA LEU A 40 -11.09 -33.16 -3.85
C LEU A 40 -9.88 -32.91 -2.96
N SER A 41 -8.72 -32.74 -3.57
CA SER A 41 -7.51 -32.30 -2.90
C SER A 41 -7.03 -30.98 -3.54
N LEU A 42 -6.39 -30.13 -2.74
CA LEU A 42 -5.73 -28.97 -3.30
C LEU A 42 -4.55 -29.39 -4.17
N ALA A 43 -4.45 -28.82 -5.36
CA ALA A 43 -3.31 -29.01 -6.25
C ALA A 43 -2.04 -28.31 -5.72
N MET A 44 -2.20 -27.33 -4.83
CA MET A 44 -1.12 -26.54 -4.25
C MET A 44 -1.36 -26.37 -2.75
N PRO A 45 -0.30 -26.26 -1.92
CA PRO A 45 -0.44 -25.85 -0.53
C PRO A 45 -1.11 -24.46 -0.42
N ALA A 46 -2.04 -24.31 0.53
CA ALA A 46 -2.79 -23.07 0.71
C ALA A 46 -1.90 -21.86 1.02
N ASP A 47 -0.81 -22.09 1.76
CA ASP A 47 0.19 -21.09 2.13
C ASP A 47 1.07 -20.63 0.94
N SER A 48 1.04 -21.34 -0.19
CA SER A 48 1.67 -20.91 -1.43
C SER A 48 0.81 -19.95 -2.27
N LEU A 49 -0.43 -19.70 -1.86
CA LEU A 49 -1.38 -18.82 -2.54
C LEU A 49 -1.48 -17.48 -1.80
N PHE A 50 -1.45 -16.38 -2.55
CA PHE A 50 -1.84 -15.08 -2.03
C PHE A 50 -3.36 -14.95 -2.15
N ILE A 51 -4.04 -15.06 -1.00
CA ILE A 51 -5.50 -14.96 -0.91
C ILE A 51 -5.83 -13.71 -0.12
N TYR A 52 -6.68 -12.85 -0.67
CA TYR A 52 -7.22 -11.70 0.04
C TYR A 52 -8.67 -11.46 -0.34
N GLY A 53 -9.40 -10.80 0.55
CA GLY A 53 -10.77 -10.37 0.35
C GLY A 53 -10.89 -8.85 0.45
N GLU A 54 -11.74 -8.26 -0.37
CA GLU A 54 -12.23 -6.93 -0.14
C GLU A 54 -13.20 -6.97 1.04
N VAL A 55 -12.75 -6.39 2.15
CA VAL A 55 -13.52 -6.32 3.39
C VAL A 55 -13.66 -4.84 3.73
N LEU A 56 -14.85 -4.29 3.50
CA LEU A 56 -15.13 -2.88 3.79
C LEU A 56 -15.21 -2.65 5.30
N GLN A 57 -14.64 -1.53 5.74
CA GLN A 57 -14.56 -1.18 7.17
C GLN A 57 -15.85 -0.51 7.66
N ASP A 58 -16.96 -1.23 7.58
CA ASP A 58 -18.26 -0.79 8.04
C ASP A 58 -18.50 -1.10 9.52
N LYS A 59 -19.49 -0.44 10.10
CA LYS A 59 -19.75 -0.43 11.55
C LYS A 59 -19.84 -1.81 12.22
N ASN A 60 -20.28 -2.83 11.48
CA ASN A 60 -20.51 -4.17 12.01
C ASN A 60 -19.53 -5.23 11.47
N VAL A 61 -18.56 -4.81 10.65
CA VAL A 61 -17.57 -5.70 10.06
C VAL A 61 -16.49 -6.03 11.08
N ARG A 62 -16.08 -7.28 11.11
CA ARG A 62 -15.02 -7.79 12.00
C ARG A 62 -13.81 -8.21 11.17
N GLU A 63 -13.09 -7.23 10.66
CA GLU A 63 -11.95 -7.44 9.73
C GLU A 63 -10.89 -8.37 10.33
N ALA A 64 -10.70 -8.32 11.65
CA ALA A 64 -9.75 -9.20 12.33
C ALA A 64 -10.11 -10.69 12.20
N ASP A 65 -11.41 -11.02 12.17
CA ASP A 65 -11.87 -12.41 12.00
C ASP A 65 -11.60 -12.91 10.57
N TYR A 66 -11.83 -12.06 9.56
CA TYR A 66 -11.49 -12.38 8.18
C TYR A 66 -9.97 -12.53 8.00
N ALA A 67 -9.19 -11.72 8.72
CA ALA A 67 -7.74 -11.77 8.66
C ALA A 67 -7.14 -13.08 9.21
N GLU A 68 -7.91 -13.90 9.92
CA GLU A 68 -7.51 -15.26 10.28
C GLU A 68 -7.40 -16.17 9.07
N TYR A 69 -8.16 -15.91 8.01
CA TYR A 69 -8.26 -16.75 6.82
C TYR A 69 -7.48 -16.22 5.62
N MET A 70 -7.46 -14.88 5.44
CA MET A 70 -6.91 -14.26 4.24
C MET A 70 -6.32 -12.87 4.54
N GLY A 71 -5.70 -12.25 3.56
CA GLY A 71 -5.43 -10.81 3.59
C GLY A 71 -6.74 -10.02 3.52
N VAL A 72 -6.80 -8.87 4.18
CA VAL A 72 -7.97 -7.97 4.16
C VAL A 72 -7.59 -6.59 3.69
N THR A 73 -8.48 -5.94 2.95
CA THR A 73 -8.26 -4.62 2.39
C THR A 73 -8.26 -3.54 3.48
N ALA A 74 -7.32 -2.59 3.38
CA ALA A 74 -7.18 -1.45 4.30
C ALA A 74 -7.80 -0.18 3.69
N SER A 75 -9.13 -0.18 3.47
CA SER A 75 -9.86 0.87 2.75
C SER A 75 -9.71 2.25 3.39
N ASN A 76 -9.90 2.34 4.73
CA ASN A 76 -9.77 3.60 5.46
C ASN A 76 -8.34 4.16 5.41
N TYR A 77 -7.35 3.28 5.40
CA TYR A 77 -5.96 3.68 5.23
C TYR A 77 -5.68 4.26 3.85
N GLY A 78 -6.20 3.61 2.81
CA GLY A 78 -6.12 4.13 1.43
C GLY A 78 -6.82 5.48 1.28
N HIS A 79 -7.99 5.66 1.92
CA HIS A 79 -8.69 6.95 1.94
C HIS A 79 -7.86 8.05 2.62
N ALA A 80 -7.30 7.77 3.80
CA ALA A 80 -6.43 8.72 4.51
C ALA A 80 -5.18 9.09 3.69
N LEU A 81 -4.58 8.11 3.00
CA LEU A 81 -3.43 8.37 2.12
C LEU A 81 -3.80 9.27 0.95
N ARG A 82 -4.92 9.02 0.27
CA ARG A 82 -5.40 9.88 -0.82
C ARG A 82 -5.65 11.31 -0.35
N HIS A 83 -6.19 11.49 0.86
CA HIS A 83 -6.38 12.81 1.44
C HIS A 83 -5.04 13.54 1.65
N VAL A 84 -4.03 12.88 2.21
CA VAL A 84 -2.68 13.44 2.35
C VAL A 84 -2.08 13.85 1.01
N LEU A 85 -2.24 13.03 -0.03
CA LEU A 85 -1.74 13.31 -1.37
C LEU A 85 -2.46 14.49 -2.02
N SER A 86 -3.76 14.63 -1.82
CA SER A 86 -4.55 15.73 -2.37
C SER A 86 -4.24 17.07 -1.71
N GLU A 87 -3.96 17.07 -0.40
CA GLU A 87 -3.59 18.27 0.36
C GLU A 87 -2.12 18.66 0.18
N GLY A 88 -1.28 17.77 -0.34
CA GLY A 88 0.15 18.01 -0.54
C GLY A 88 0.94 18.19 0.76
N ASN A 89 0.41 17.72 1.88
CA ASN A 89 1.08 17.77 3.16
C ASN A 89 0.78 16.55 4.05
N TYR A 90 1.78 16.14 4.81
CA TYR A 90 1.72 15.02 5.73
C TYR A 90 1.98 15.49 7.17
N PHE A 91 1.04 15.19 8.04
CA PHE A 91 1.25 15.34 9.48
C PHE A 91 1.53 13.97 10.09
N ALA A 92 2.67 13.84 10.78
CA ALA A 92 3.33 12.59 11.16
C ALA A 92 2.44 11.49 11.77
N ASP A 93 1.32 11.84 12.38
CA ASP A 93 0.45 10.87 13.05
C ASP A 93 -0.65 10.31 12.15
N SER A 94 -0.93 10.92 10.98
CA SER A 94 -2.09 10.57 10.17
C SER A 94 -1.99 9.20 9.49
N LEU A 95 -0.77 8.79 9.09
CA LEU A 95 -0.52 7.52 8.42
C LEU A 95 0.39 6.56 9.20
N ALA A 96 0.79 6.91 10.42
CA ALA A 96 1.61 6.04 11.27
C ALA A 96 0.84 4.75 11.67
N GLN A 97 -0.46 4.90 11.96
CA GLN A 97 -1.34 3.80 12.33
C GLN A 97 -2.08 3.25 11.11
N TRP A 98 -2.29 1.94 11.09
CA TRP A 98 -2.95 1.26 9.96
C TRP A 98 -4.46 1.47 9.89
N MET A 99 -5.09 2.04 10.92
CA MET A 99 -6.54 2.31 10.98
C MET A 99 -7.39 1.06 10.71
N ASN A 100 -6.90 -0.11 11.07
CA ASN A 100 -7.55 -1.38 10.82
C ASN A 100 -7.27 -2.32 12.00
N PRO A 101 -8.25 -3.07 12.54
CA PRO A 101 -8.08 -4.00 13.65
C PRO A 101 -7.32 -5.28 13.26
N ALA A 102 -7.22 -5.58 11.96
CA ALA A 102 -6.47 -6.74 11.48
C ALA A 102 -4.95 -6.54 11.67
N PRO A 103 -4.20 -7.63 11.89
CA PRO A 103 -2.74 -7.54 11.98
C PRO A 103 -2.13 -6.89 10.74
N PRO A 104 -1.18 -5.95 10.87
CA PRO A 104 -0.59 -5.24 9.73
C PRO A 104 -0.02 -6.15 8.64
N ALA A 105 0.49 -7.33 9.01
CA ALA A 105 0.98 -8.33 8.05
C ALA A 105 -0.11 -8.98 7.18
N ARG A 106 -1.38 -8.81 7.56
CA ARG A 106 -2.54 -9.32 6.81
C ARG A 106 -3.23 -8.23 5.98
N LEU A 107 -2.77 -6.99 6.07
CA LEU A 107 -3.39 -5.90 5.33
C LEU A 107 -2.96 -5.92 3.85
N VAL A 108 -3.91 -5.65 2.99
CA VAL A 108 -3.70 -5.38 1.56
C VAL A 108 -4.00 -3.90 1.33
N THR A 109 -3.03 -3.19 0.79
CA THR A 109 -3.05 -1.73 0.70
C THR A 109 -2.98 -1.27 -0.75
N TRP A 110 -3.59 -0.13 -1.06
CA TRP A 110 -3.52 0.52 -2.37
C TRP A 110 -3.71 2.03 -2.22
N VAL A 111 -3.25 2.77 -3.19
CA VAL A 111 -3.59 4.19 -3.33
C VAL A 111 -4.94 4.30 -4.02
N GLU A 112 -5.10 3.56 -5.12
CA GLU A 112 -6.35 3.46 -5.86
C GLU A 112 -6.64 2.03 -6.31
N SER A 113 -7.92 1.76 -6.54
CA SER A 113 -8.46 0.54 -7.13
C SER A 113 -9.34 0.91 -8.34
N HIS A 114 -9.88 -0.10 -9.01
CA HIS A 114 -10.86 0.13 -10.07
C HIS A 114 -12.11 0.87 -9.58
N ASP A 115 -12.54 0.64 -8.34
CA ASP A 115 -13.70 1.32 -7.75
C ASP A 115 -13.39 2.76 -7.40
N THR A 116 -12.31 3.02 -6.64
CA THR A 116 -11.95 4.39 -6.28
C THR A 116 -11.58 5.25 -7.50
N TYR A 117 -11.08 4.64 -8.57
CA TYR A 117 -10.83 5.33 -9.83
C TYR A 117 -12.12 5.63 -10.59
N ALA A 118 -13.11 4.72 -10.57
CA ALA A 118 -14.39 4.89 -11.23
C ALA A 118 -15.37 5.81 -10.50
N ASN A 119 -15.22 5.94 -9.17
CA ASN A 119 -16.06 6.79 -8.34
C ASN A 119 -15.68 8.27 -8.49
N GLU A 120 -16.68 9.14 -8.58
CA GLU A 120 -16.47 10.58 -8.62
C GLU A 120 -15.78 11.06 -7.33
N HIS A 121 -14.80 11.96 -7.50
CA HIS A 121 -14.10 12.65 -6.40
C HIS A 121 -13.30 11.75 -5.44
N GLU A 122 -12.91 10.57 -5.89
CA GLU A 122 -11.93 9.75 -5.18
C GLU A 122 -10.55 9.85 -5.82
N SER A 123 -9.97 8.72 -6.27
CA SER A 123 -8.59 8.74 -6.76
C SER A 123 -8.42 9.33 -8.16
N ALA A 124 -9.47 9.40 -8.96
CA ALA A 124 -9.40 9.94 -10.32
C ALA A 124 -9.01 11.43 -10.37
N ASP A 125 -9.21 12.17 -9.27
CA ASP A 125 -8.80 13.57 -9.16
C ASP A 125 -7.32 13.77 -8.83
N LEU A 126 -6.61 12.71 -8.45
CA LEU A 126 -5.17 12.72 -8.24
C LEU A 126 -4.40 12.55 -9.57
N GLU A 127 -3.30 13.27 -9.72
CA GLU A 127 -2.39 13.11 -10.87
C GLU A 127 -1.58 11.80 -10.74
N ASP A 128 -1.00 11.34 -11.83
CA ASP A 128 -0.24 10.08 -11.87
C ASP A 128 0.99 10.12 -10.95
N ASP A 129 1.63 11.27 -10.78
CA ASP A 129 2.75 11.45 -9.86
C ASP A 129 2.30 11.39 -8.39
N GLN A 130 1.15 11.94 -8.02
CA GLN A 130 0.59 11.79 -6.67
C GLN A 130 0.28 10.32 -6.37
N ILE A 131 -0.33 9.60 -7.30
CA ILE A 131 -0.57 8.14 -7.16
C ILE A 131 0.75 7.38 -7.00
N ARG A 132 1.75 7.73 -7.80
CA ARG A 132 3.09 7.14 -7.71
C ARG A 132 3.72 7.37 -6.34
N GLN A 133 3.71 8.62 -5.83
CA GLN A 133 4.23 8.92 -4.50
C GLN A 133 3.50 8.14 -3.39
N GLY A 134 2.19 8.03 -3.50
CA GLY A 134 1.41 7.21 -2.58
C GLY A 134 1.78 5.73 -2.64
N TYR A 135 1.97 5.18 -3.83
CA TYR A 135 2.41 3.80 -3.98
C TYR A 135 3.82 3.58 -3.42
N VAL A 136 4.76 4.47 -3.71
CA VAL A 136 6.12 4.42 -3.15
C VAL A 136 6.07 4.43 -1.62
N PHE A 137 5.20 5.27 -1.02
CA PHE A 137 4.98 5.28 0.42
C PHE A 137 4.49 3.91 0.93
N LEU A 138 3.49 3.32 0.32
CA LEU A 138 2.98 1.99 0.71
C LEU A 138 4.03 0.90 0.60
N VAL A 139 4.84 0.94 -0.47
CA VAL A 139 5.93 -0.02 -0.69
C VAL A 139 7.05 0.16 0.34
N ALA A 140 7.33 1.39 0.76
CA ALA A 140 8.35 1.69 1.78
C ALA A 140 8.00 1.11 3.16
N ARG A 141 6.70 0.93 3.47
CA ARG A 141 6.21 0.44 4.77
C ARG A 141 6.70 -0.99 5.08
N GLN A 142 6.84 -1.29 6.37
CA GLN A 142 7.26 -2.62 6.84
C GLN A 142 6.21 -3.70 6.54
N TYR A 143 4.96 -3.37 6.77
CA TYR A 143 3.81 -4.24 6.62
C TYR A 143 2.86 -3.75 5.52
N GLY A 144 1.78 -4.46 5.37
CA GLY A 144 0.84 -4.27 4.28
C GLY A 144 1.38 -4.85 2.96
N THR A 145 0.51 -5.43 2.15
CA THR A 145 0.85 -5.88 0.80
C THR A 145 0.33 -4.83 -0.18
N PRO A 146 1.21 -4.02 -0.78
CA PRO A 146 0.78 -2.96 -1.69
C PRO A 146 0.34 -3.54 -3.03
N LEU A 147 -0.83 -3.13 -3.51
CA LEU A 147 -1.31 -3.40 -4.86
C LEU A 147 -1.15 -2.14 -5.71
N PHE A 148 -0.75 -2.33 -6.95
CA PHE A 148 -0.64 -1.27 -7.94
C PHE A 148 -1.81 -1.36 -8.93
N PHE A 149 -2.56 -0.27 -9.08
CA PHE A 149 -3.58 -0.15 -10.10
C PHE A 149 -3.02 0.60 -11.31
N SER A 150 -2.98 -0.05 -12.48
CA SER A 150 -2.60 0.62 -13.73
C SER A 150 -3.83 1.27 -14.32
N ARG A 151 -3.90 2.59 -14.30
CA ARG A 151 -4.97 3.35 -14.92
C ARG A 151 -5.12 2.98 -16.39
N PRO A 152 -6.35 3.01 -16.94
CA PRO A 152 -6.55 2.75 -18.34
C PRO A 152 -5.67 3.64 -19.24
N MET A 153 -5.03 3.05 -20.24
CA MET A 153 -4.16 3.81 -21.15
C MET A 153 -4.93 4.92 -21.86
N GLY A 154 -4.37 6.14 -21.83
CA GLY A 154 -5.00 7.32 -22.42
C GLY A 154 -6.19 7.86 -21.63
N SER A 155 -6.37 7.43 -20.38
CA SER A 155 -7.35 8.01 -19.48
C SER A 155 -6.93 9.43 -19.05
N THR A 156 -7.92 10.27 -18.78
CA THR A 156 -7.75 11.63 -18.26
C THR A 156 -8.86 11.92 -17.26
N ARG A 157 -8.76 13.00 -16.49
CA ARG A 157 -9.84 13.47 -15.61
C ARG A 157 -11.20 13.68 -16.33
N GLN A 158 -11.18 14.00 -17.63
CA GLN A 158 -12.38 14.20 -18.43
C GLN A 158 -12.85 12.92 -19.14
N ASN A 159 -11.98 11.92 -19.20
CA ASN A 159 -12.29 10.62 -19.80
C ASN A 159 -11.52 9.52 -19.03
N TYR A 160 -12.06 9.08 -17.92
CA TYR A 160 -11.45 8.09 -17.03
C TYR A 160 -11.14 6.75 -17.72
N TRP A 161 -11.92 6.40 -18.72
CA TRP A 161 -11.76 5.13 -19.40
C TRP A 161 -10.88 5.21 -20.66
N GLY A 162 -10.53 6.43 -21.10
CA GLY A 162 -9.77 6.62 -22.34
C GLY A 162 -10.46 5.97 -23.54
N ASN A 163 -9.70 5.24 -24.33
CA ASN A 163 -10.22 4.44 -25.46
C ASN A 163 -10.36 2.95 -25.12
N ASN A 164 -10.55 2.64 -23.83
CA ASN A 164 -10.47 1.28 -23.36
C ASN A 164 -11.61 0.38 -23.83
N ARG A 165 -11.23 -0.87 -24.03
CA ARG A 165 -12.11 -2.02 -24.25
C ARG A 165 -11.72 -3.11 -23.28
N ILE A 166 -12.61 -4.05 -23.02
CA ILE A 166 -12.28 -5.22 -22.20
C ILE A 166 -11.02 -5.87 -22.76
N GLY A 167 -10.02 -6.07 -21.91
CA GLY A 167 -8.71 -6.61 -22.26
C GLY A 167 -7.71 -5.57 -22.78
N ALA A 168 -8.04 -4.27 -22.79
CA ALA A 168 -7.05 -3.24 -23.08
C ALA A 168 -6.01 -3.14 -21.95
N ARG A 169 -4.78 -2.78 -22.34
CA ARG A 169 -3.68 -2.59 -21.41
C ARG A 169 -3.86 -1.30 -20.61
N GLY A 170 -3.45 -1.31 -19.34
CA GLY A 170 -3.31 -0.10 -18.53
C GLY A 170 -2.07 0.72 -18.92
N ASN A 171 -1.85 1.84 -18.24
CA ASN A 171 -0.65 2.66 -18.40
C ASN A 171 0.63 1.92 -17.93
N ASP A 172 1.79 2.51 -18.18
CA ASP A 172 3.10 1.94 -17.88
C ASP A 172 3.74 2.49 -16.59
N GLU A 173 2.96 3.13 -15.72
CA GLU A 173 3.47 3.72 -14.47
C GLU A 173 4.18 2.70 -13.56
N PHE A 174 3.82 1.44 -13.62
CA PHE A 174 4.52 0.38 -12.88
C PHE A 174 5.98 0.15 -13.36
N PHE A 175 6.37 0.64 -14.52
CA PHE A 175 7.76 0.68 -15.00
C PHE A 175 8.50 1.98 -14.64
N ASN A 176 7.83 2.93 -14.02
CA ASN A 176 8.48 4.16 -13.57
C ASN A 176 9.68 3.83 -12.67
N PRO A 177 10.85 4.46 -12.88
CA PRO A 177 12.05 4.16 -12.09
C PRO A 177 11.87 4.25 -10.58
N GLU A 178 11.04 5.18 -10.08
CA GLU A 178 10.73 5.30 -8.64
C GLU A 178 9.96 4.07 -8.14
N VAL A 179 8.96 3.61 -8.90
CA VAL A 179 8.17 2.42 -8.57
C VAL A 179 9.04 1.17 -8.53
N VAL A 180 9.89 1.00 -9.55
CA VAL A 180 10.82 -0.13 -9.64
C VAL A 180 11.81 -0.12 -8.49
N ALA A 181 12.46 1.02 -8.23
CA ALA A 181 13.44 1.16 -7.16
C ALA A 181 12.82 0.95 -5.77
N ALA A 182 11.58 1.44 -5.55
CA ALA A 182 10.86 1.23 -4.29
C ALA A 182 10.57 -0.26 -4.05
N ASN A 183 10.16 -1.02 -5.08
CA ASN A 183 9.95 -2.46 -4.94
C ASN A 183 11.26 -3.21 -4.63
N HIS A 184 12.39 -2.82 -5.24
CA HIS A 184 13.71 -3.35 -4.89
C HIS A 184 14.08 -3.02 -3.45
N PHE A 185 13.85 -1.77 -3.02
CA PHE A 185 14.05 -1.35 -1.63
C PHE A 185 13.25 -2.22 -0.66
N ARG A 186 11.94 -2.43 -0.90
CA ARG A 186 11.10 -3.26 -0.06
C ARG A 186 11.67 -4.67 0.12
N HIS A 187 12.14 -5.26 -0.97
CA HIS A 187 12.77 -6.58 -0.94
C HIS A 187 14.07 -6.56 -0.12
N ALA A 188 14.94 -5.60 -0.36
CA ALA A 188 16.21 -5.45 0.35
C ALA A 188 16.03 -5.16 1.85
N MET A 189 14.95 -4.46 2.21
CA MET A 189 14.62 -4.08 3.60
C MET A 189 13.76 -5.10 4.33
N HIS A 190 13.58 -6.29 3.80
CA HIS A 190 12.80 -7.34 4.46
C HIS A 190 13.33 -7.60 5.88
N GLY A 191 12.41 -7.65 6.85
CA GLY A 191 12.74 -7.87 8.26
C GLY A 191 13.28 -6.65 9.03
N GLN A 192 13.56 -5.52 8.35
CA GLN A 192 13.98 -4.30 9.04
C GLN A 192 12.78 -3.58 9.65
N SER A 193 12.99 -3.02 10.86
CA SER A 193 11.99 -2.18 11.54
C SER A 193 11.71 -0.90 10.73
N GLU A 194 10.55 -0.31 10.96
CA GLU A 194 10.10 0.91 10.31
C GLU A 194 10.14 2.11 11.26
N GLN A 195 10.55 3.25 10.74
CA GLN A 195 10.34 4.55 11.35
C GLN A 195 9.84 5.53 10.29
N ILE A 196 8.77 6.26 10.59
CA ILE A 196 8.23 7.30 9.73
C ILE A 196 8.49 8.66 10.37
N SER A 197 8.95 9.60 9.56
CA SER A 197 9.11 11.01 9.95
C SER A 197 8.73 11.91 8.79
N ALA A 198 8.62 13.20 9.04
CA ALA A 198 8.33 14.19 8.01
C ALA A 198 9.04 15.50 8.31
N THR A 199 9.19 16.36 7.30
CA THR A 199 9.59 17.75 7.49
C THR A 199 8.51 18.53 8.24
N ASP A 200 8.89 19.61 8.91
CA ASP A 200 7.96 20.42 9.72
C ASP A 200 6.78 20.98 8.92
N ASN A 201 6.99 21.24 7.64
CA ASN A 201 5.93 21.68 6.72
C ASN A 201 5.10 20.54 6.12
N GLY A 202 5.41 19.28 6.46
CA GLY A 202 4.72 18.10 5.94
C GLY A 202 4.96 17.79 4.46
N ALA A 203 5.81 18.55 3.77
CA ALA A 203 6.03 18.39 2.33
C ALA A 203 6.82 17.11 1.98
N VAL A 204 7.71 16.66 2.87
CA VAL A 204 8.50 15.44 2.65
C VAL A 204 8.21 14.43 3.74
N ILE A 205 7.86 13.22 3.32
CA ILE A 205 7.71 12.04 4.18
C ILE A 205 8.98 11.21 4.06
N ALA A 206 9.49 10.72 5.18
CA ALA A 206 10.60 9.78 5.24
C ALA A 206 10.14 8.45 5.85
N VAL A 207 10.44 7.35 5.17
CA VAL A 207 10.25 6.00 5.70
C VAL A 207 11.61 5.32 5.77
N GLU A 208 12.12 5.21 6.98
CA GLU A 208 13.40 4.55 7.27
C GLU A 208 13.19 3.09 7.66
N ARG A 209 14.07 2.22 7.20
CA ARG A 209 14.03 0.79 7.46
C ARG A 209 15.31 0.34 8.17
N GLY A 210 15.20 0.18 9.50
CA GLY A 210 16.36 -0.05 10.37
C GLY A 210 17.40 1.06 10.19
N ASN A 211 18.68 0.68 10.14
CA ASN A 211 19.78 1.56 9.74
C ASN A 211 20.32 1.23 8.34
N LYS A 212 19.49 0.65 7.48
CA LYS A 212 19.91 0.06 6.19
C LYS A 212 19.48 0.89 4.99
N GLY A 213 18.39 1.61 5.09
CA GLY A 213 17.89 2.43 4.00
C GLY A 213 16.75 3.34 4.39
N ILE A 214 16.53 4.34 3.55
CA ILE A 214 15.46 5.32 3.72
C ILE A 214 14.89 5.68 2.36
N ILE A 215 13.57 5.86 2.31
CA ILE A 215 12.89 6.51 1.18
C ILE A 215 12.42 7.88 1.66
N LEU A 216 12.75 8.91 0.89
CA LEU A 216 12.28 10.29 1.06
C LEU A 216 11.29 10.58 -0.06
N ILE A 217 10.10 11.07 0.27
CA ILE A 217 8.99 11.28 -0.66
C ILE A 217 8.53 12.72 -0.56
N ASN A 218 8.76 13.52 -1.59
CA ASN A 218 8.26 14.88 -1.69
C ASN A 218 6.88 14.86 -2.37
N ILE A 219 5.85 15.21 -1.60
CA ILE A 219 4.45 15.28 -2.06
C ILE A 219 4.00 16.71 -2.37
N SER A 220 4.94 17.64 -2.51
CA SER A 220 4.68 19.05 -2.87
C SER A 220 5.18 19.39 -4.27
N ASP A 221 4.60 20.41 -4.87
CA ASP A 221 4.93 20.90 -6.21
C ASP A 221 6.28 21.64 -6.30
N GLU A 222 6.96 21.81 -5.16
CA GLU A 222 8.24 22.52 -5.10
C GLU A 222 9.37 21.60 -4.60
N PRO A 223 10.60 21.79 -5.07
CA PRO A 223 11.75 21.12 -4.49
C PRO A 223 11.90 21.45 -2.99
N GLN A 224 12.24 20.44 -2.18
CA GLN A 224 12.34 20.60 -0.73
C GLN A 224 13.76 20.33 -0.23
N GLN A 225 14.19 21.13 0.75
CA GLN A 225 15.36 20.85 1.55
C GLN A 225 14.99 19.86 2.66
N VAL A 226 15.74 18.79 2.75
CA VAL A 226 15.56 17.78 3.78
C VAL A 226 16.59 17.98 4.87
N ASN A 227 16.16 17.91 6.12
CA ASN A 227 17.01 17.80 7.30
C ASN A 227 16.24 17.00 8.35
N LEU A 228 16.32 15.67 8.29
CA LEU A 228 15.50 14.76 9.08
C LEU A 228 16.37 13.84 9.91
N PRO A 229 15.90 13.40 11.10
CA PRO A 229 16.56 12.37 11.87
C PRO A 229 16.70 11.08 11.08
N THR A 230 17.85 10.40 11.25
CA THR A 230 18.13 9.10 10.62
C THR A 230 19.07 8.26 11.47
N SER A 231 18.91 6.95 11.39
CA SER A 231 19.82 5.95 11.96
C SER A 231 20.88 5.47 10.96
N LEU A 232 20.87 5.99 9.74
CA LEU A 232 21.91 5.68 8.75
C LEU A 232 23.28 6.09 9.27
N ALA A 233 24.32 5.35 8.90
CA ALA A 233 25.69 5.66 9.28
C ALA A 233 26.12 7.02 8.69
N LYS A 234 26.98 7.74 9.40
CA LYS A 234 27.59 8.97 8.90
C LYS A 234 28.29 8.73 7.56
N GLY A 235 27.99 9.58 6.58
CA GLY A 235 28.57 9.45 5.24
C GLY A 235 27.81 10.22 4.17
N THR A 236 28.24 10.05 2.93
CA THR A 236 27.55 10.58 1.75
C THR A 236 26.82 9.44 1.05
N TYR A 237 25.60 9.70 0.65
CA TYR A 237 24.71 8.74 0.00
C TYR A 237 24.25 9.30 -1.34
N THR A 238 24.05 8.43 -2.29
CA THR A 238 23.46 8.78 -3.58
C THR A 238 22.14 8.06 -3.71
N ASP A 239 21.08 8.79 -4.08
CA ASP A 239 19.80 8.22 -4.40
C ASP A 239 19.86 7.33 -5.65
N ASN A 240 19.17 6.18 -5.58
CA ASN A 240 19.23 5.15 -6.63
C ASN A 240 18.34 5.43 -7.84
N VAL A 241 17.59 6.53 -7.86
CA VAL A 241 16.66 6.88 -8.94
C VAL A 241 17.19 8.06 -9.77
N HIS A 242 17.44 9.19 -9.11
CA HIS A 242 17.80 10.45 -9.75
C HIS A 242 19.29 10.78 -9.64
N GLY A 243 20.04 9.99 -8.85
CA GLY A 243 21.46 10.25 -8.59
C GLY A 243 21.74 11.46 -7.70
N LEU A 244 20.74 11.91 -6.92
CA LEU A 244 20.89 13.04 -6.02
C LEU A 244 21.74 12.67 -4.80
N GLY A 245 22.57 13.63 -4.37
CA GLY A 245 23.46 13.46 -3.22
C GLY A 245 22.81 13.85 -1.90
N PHE A 246 23.01 13.02 -0.88
CA PHE A 246 22.60 13.27 0.50
C PHE A 246 23.78 13.10 1.45
N ASN A 247 23.82 13.88 2.52
CA ASN A 247 24.83 13.76 3.56
C ASN A 247 24.20 13.38 4.89
N VAL A 248 24.80 12.42 5.57
CA VAL A 248 24.41 12.03 6.94
C VAL A 248 25.51 12.46 7.89
N SER A 249 25.18 13.36 8.82
CA SER A 249 26.02 13.76 9.92
C SER A 249 25.19 14.04 11.17
N ASP A 250 25.75 13.74 12.34
CA ASP A 250 25.14 14.01 13.65
C ASP A 250 23.72 13.45 13.81
N GLY A 251 23.44 12.30 13.14
CA GLY A 251 22.14 11.64 13.18
C GLY A 251 21.07 12.32 12.32
N LEU A 252 21.46 13.19 11.39
CA LEU A 252 20.57 13.86 10.46
C LEU A 252 20.96 13.54 9.02
N ILE A 253 19.96 13.28 8.15
CA ILE A 253 20.13 13.23 6.70
C ILE A 253 19.74 14.58 6.12
N SER A 254 20.59 15.12 5.24
CA SER A 254 20.37 16.41 4.58
C SER A 254 20.63 16.32 3.09
N GLY A 255 19.86 17.10 2.31
CA GLY A 255 19.95 17.15 0.85
C GLY A 255 18.75 17.86 0.26
N THR A 256 18.64 17.82 -1.07
CA THR A 256 17.51 18.39 -1.81
C THR A 256 16.78 17.30 -2.56
N ILE A 257 15.46 17.27 -2.46
CA ILE A 257 14.59 16.38 -3.23
C ILE A 257 13.77 17.21 -4.22
N LEU A 258 13.60 16.70 -5.43
CA LEU A 258 12.82 17.35 -6.49
C LEU A 258 11.31 17.40 -6.12
N SER A 259 10.56 18.29 -6.77
CA SER A 259 9.10 18.32 -6.65
C SER A 259 8.47 16.99 -7.07
N MET A 260 7.41 16.57 -6.40
CA MET A 260 6.61 15.37 -6.73
C MET A 260 7.48 14.16 -7.08
N SER A 261 8.52 13.88 -6.27
CA SER A 261 9.47 12.81 -6.53
C SER A 261 9.87 12.04 -5.27
N SER A 262 10.45 10.86 -5.46
CA SER A 262 10.97 10.02 -4.39
C SER A 262 12.45 9.74 -4.55
N CYS A 263 13.21 9.90 -3.47
CA CYS A 263 14.61 9.48 -3.38
C CYS A 263 14.72 8.19 -2.58
N ILE A 264 15.36 7.18 -3.14
CA ILE A 264 15.48 5.84 -2.56
C ILE A 264 16.94 5.56 -2.27
N ILE A 265 17.29 5.46 -0.99
CA ILE A 265 18.66 5.38 -0.50
C ILE A 265 18.84 4.09 0.29
N TYR A 266 19.68 3.19 -0.20
CA TYR A 266 20.15 2.01 0.53
C TYR A 266 21.45 1.51 -0.11
N GLY A 267 22.29 0.85 0.70
CA GLY A 267 23.49 0.19 0.20
C GLY A 267 23.17 -1.17 -0.44
N ASN A 268 23.91 -1.51 -1.48
CA ASN A 268 23.89 -2.85 -2.08
C ASN A 268 24.53 -3.88 -1.15
#